data_8f268bdcb7d947af0e4859e73faede7d
#
_entry.id   8f268bdcb7d947af0e4859e73faede7d
#
_cell.length_a   1.000
_cell.length_b   1.000
_cell.length_c   1.000
_cell.angle_alpha   90.00
_cell.angle_beta   90.00
_cell.angle_gamma   90.00
#
_symmetry.space_group_name_H-M   'P 1'
#
loop_
_entity.id
_entity.type
_entity.pdbx_description
1 polymer ?
#
loop_
_entity_poly.entity_id
_entity_poly.type
_entity_poly.pdbx_seq_one_letter_code
_entity_poly.pdbx_strand_id
1 'polypeptide(L)'
;MLWLYLVRERPDLLAGAHSLLHFAPEPGIRRRLAAVSGLDYVTTDLDDPTVAVRADITALPFPDARFDALLCSHVLEHVRDDRRAMRELARVLAPGGWAIVLVPLDKGRSETLEDDAIDSPEGRLAAYWQADHVRLYGPDLADRLRGAGFEVTVDPFVTRLDPEAVARYALFPDDDVYLCRRPTGAPG
;
A
#
# COMPACT_ATOMS: atom_id res chain seq x y z
N MET A 1 12.02 -3.08 -0.26
CA MET A 1 11.50 -2.80 1.10
C MET A 1 10.40 -3.76 1.53
N LEU A 2 9.27 -3.87 0.80
CA LEU A 2 8.08 -4.63 1.19
C LEU A 2 8.38 -6.09 1.61
N TRP A 3 9.13 -6.86 0.80
CA TRP A 3 9.45 -8.25 1.18
C TRP A 3 10.25 -8.36 2.47
N LEU A 4 11.23 -7.48 2.69
CA LEU A 4 12.03 -7.49 3.90
C LEU A 4 11.18 -7.16 5.14
N TYR A 5 10.24 -6.23 5.00
CA TYR A 5 9.27 -5.91 6.05
C TYR A 5 8.38 -7.11 6.39
N LEU A 6 7.82 -7.78 5.38
CA LEU A 6 6.99 -8.97 5.59
C LEU A 6 7.74 -10.07 6.35
N VAL A 7 8.99 -10.35 5.97
CA VAL A 7 9.78 -11.41 6.62
C VAL A 7 10.13 -11.08 8.06
N ARG A 8 10.41 -9.81 8.37
CA ARG A 8 10.87 -9.39 9.70
C ARG A 8 9.74 -9.04 10.66
N GLU A 9 8.73 -8.33 10.16
CA GLU A 9 7.70 -7.72 11.00
C GLU A 9 6.35 -8.47 10.92
N ARG A 10 6.15 -9.25 9.84
CA ARG A 10 4.90 -9.97 9.60
C ARG A 10 5.12 -11.44 9.20
N PRO A 11 5.94 -12.19 9.97
CA PRO A 11 6.16 -13.62 9.70
C PRO A 11 4.88 -14.46 9.83
N ASP A 12 3.88 -13.97 10.59
CA ASP A 12 2.55 -14.56 10.72
C ASP A 12 1.88 -14.76 9.35
N LEU A 13 1.97 -13.80 8.45
CA LEU A 13 1.44 -13.93 7.09
C LEU A 13 2.09 -15.09 6.31
N LEU A 14 3.40 -15.29 6.50
CA LEU A 14 4.16 -16.32 5.80
C LEU A 14 3.97 -17.72 6.41
N ALA A 15 3.35 -17.80 7.57
CA ALA A 15 2.96 -19.09 8.17
C ALA A 15 1.69 -19.69 7.53
N GLY A 16 1.03 -18.96 6.63
CA GLY A 16 -0.24 -19.38 5.99
C GLY A 16 -1.46 -19.12 6.88
N ALA A 17 -2.60 -19.67 6.49
CA ALA A 17 -3.88 -19.53 7.19
C ALA A 17 -4.46 -18.10 7.23
N HIS A 18 -4.10 -17.26 6.27
CA HIS A 18 -4.62 -15.92 6.08
C HIS A 18 -5.15 -15.72 4.66
N SER A 19 -6.02 -14.73 4.50
CA SER A 19 -6.44 -14.23 3.18
C SER A 19 -5.75 -12.90 2.88
N LEU A 20 -5.08 -12.82 1.73
CA LEU A 20 -4.26 -11.68 1.32
C LEU A 20 -4.69 -11.15 -0.04
N LEU A 21 -4.97 -9.85 -0.13
CA LEU A 21 -5.11 -9.14 -1.40
C LEU A 21 -3.86 -8.30 -1.67
N HIS A 22 -3.26 -8.48 -2.84
CA HIS A 22 -2.07 -7.75 -3.28
C HIS A 22 -2.37 -6.94 -4.55
N PHE A 23 -2.29 -5.63 -4.44
CA PHE A 23 -2.49 -4.68 -5.53
C PHE A 23 -1.22 -4.49 -6.33
N ALA A 24 -1.32 -4.42 -7.67
CA ALA A 24 -0.21 -4.21 -8.60
C ALA A 24 1.03 -5.05 -8.24
N PRO A 25 0.90 -6.38 -8.17
CA PRO A 25 1.87 -7.24 -7.48
C PRO A 25 3.21 -7.29 -8.21
N GLU A 26 4.28 -6.87 -7.55
CA GLU A 26 5.63 -6.97 -8.07
C GLU A 26 6.02 -8.44 -8.32
N PRO A 27 6.57 -8.79 -9.49
CA PRO A 27 6.78 -10.19 -9.89
C PRO A 27 7.58 -11.03 -8.87
N GLY A 28 8.56 -10.41 -8.21
CA GLY A 28 9.40 -11.07 -7.21
C GLY A 28 8.65 -11.44 -5.93
N ILE A 29 7.78 -10.55 -5.47
CA ILE A 29 6.94 -10.74 -4.26
C ILE A 29 5.80 -11.68 -4.59
N ARG A 30 5.10 -11.46 -5.71
CA ARG A 30 4.02 -12.32 -6.20
C ARG A 30 4.42 -13.80 -6.22
N ARG A 31 5.56 -14.11 -6.83
CA ARG A 31 6.06 -15.50 -6.90
C ARG A 31 6.30 -16.13 -5.52
N ARG A 32 6.83 -15.34 -4.57
CA ARG A 32 7.12 -15.82 -3.22
C ARG A 32 5.85 -16.04 -2.41
N LEU A 33 4.90 -15.11 -2.48
CA LEU A 33 3.63 -15.22 -1.76
C LEU A 33 2.75 -16.34 -2.34
N ALA A 34 2.75 -16.52 -3.65
CA ALA A 34 2.04 -17.64 -4.30
C ALA A 34 2.58 -19.03 -3.89
N ALA A 35 3.80 -19.11 -3.37
CA ALA A 35 4.40 -20.36 -2.88
C ALA A 35 4.13 -20.63 -1.39
N VAL A 36 3.48 -19.70 -0.66
CA VAL A 36 3.14 -19.88 0.75
C VAL A 36 1.96 -20.84 0.88
N SER A 37 2.19 -22.00 1.48
CA SER A 37 1.15 -23.01 1.69
C SER A 37 0.07 -22.50 2.65
N GLY A 38 -1.21 -22.66 2.27
CA GLY A 38 -2.35 -22.26 3.09
C GLY A 38 -2.68 -20.75 3.04
N LEU A 39 -1.93 -19.96 2.30
CA LEU A 39 -2.28 -18.55 2.06
C LEU A 39 -3.34 -18.46 0.95
N ASP A 40 -4.51 -17.88 1.25
CA ASP A 40 -5.51 -17.51 0.26
C ASP A 40 -5.06 -16.21 -0.41
N TYR A 41 -4.21 -16.34 -1.43
CA TYR A 41 -3.53 -15.23 -2.09
C TYR A 41 -4.24 -14.78 -3.34
N VAL A 42 -4.81 -13.58 -3.31
CA VAL A 42 -5.49 -12.93 -4.43
C VAL A 42 -4.67 -11.74 -4.92
N THR A 43 -4.50 -11.64 -6.23
CA THR A 43 -3.82 -10.49 -6.87
C THR A 43 -4.82 -9.66 -7.65
N THR A 44 -4.67 -8.34 -7.61
CA THR A 44 -5.52 -7.41 -8.36
C THR A 44 -4.70 -6.26 -8.97
N ASP A 45 -5.13 -5.82 -10.14
CA ASP A 45 -4.57 -4.69 -10.87
C ASP A 45 -5.65 -4.13 -11.81
N LEU A 46 -5.50 -2.89 -12.24
CA LEU A 46 -6.42 -2.28 -13.20
C LEU A 46 -6.23 -2.84 -14.60
N ASP A 47 -4.98 -2.97 -15.05
CA ASP A 47 -4.60 -3.23 -16.44
C ASP A 47 -3.88 -4.56 -16.67
N ASP A 48 -3.15 -5.10 -15.67
CA ASP A 48 -2.41 -6.36 -15.82
C ASP A 48 -3.37 -7.55 -16.02
N PRO A 49 -3.39 -8.18 -17.21
CA PRO A 49 -4.27 -9.34 -17.47
C PRO A 49 -3.82 -10.62 -16.73
N THR A 50 -2.66 -10.62 -16.09
CA THR A 50 -2.11 -11.82 -15.43
C THR A 50 -2.50 -11.93 -13.95
N VAL A 51 -3.17 -10.91 -13.38
CA VAL A 51 -3.68 -10.97 -12.00
C VAL A 51 -4.94 -11.83 -11.90
N ALA A 52 -5.24 -12.27 -10.69
CA ALA A 52 -6.42 -13.10 -10.44
C ALA A 52 -7.74 -12.36 -10.71
N VAL A 53 -7.80 -11.07 -10.37
CA VAL A 53 -9.00 -10.22 -10.56
C VAL A 53 -8.56 -8.85 -11.08
N ARG A 54 -9.02 -8.47 -12.27
CA ARG A 54 -8.84 -7.09 -12.76
C ARG A 54 -9.91 -6.20 -12.13
N ALA A 55 -9.47 -5.14 -11.43
CA ALA A 55 -10.39 -4.23 -10.76
C ALA A 55 -9.78 -2.85 -10.56
N ASP A 56 -10.66 -1.84 -10.57
CA ASP A 56 -10.36 -0.50 -10.10
C ASP A 56 -10.37 -0.49 -8.56
N ILE A 57 -9.28 -0.04 -7.94
CA ILE A 57 -9.14 0.06 -6.49
C ILE A 57 -10.22 0.95 -5.84
N THR A 58 -10.86 1.85 -6.62
CA THR A 58 -11.95 2.70 -6.15
C THR A 58 -13.32 2.00 -6.14
N ALA A 59 -13.43 0.77 -6.69
CA ALA A 59 -14.67 0.01 -6.80
C ALA A 59 -14.37 -1.51 -6.81
N LEU A 60 -13.85 -2.02 -5.70
CA LEU A 60 -13.40 -3.42 -5.59
C LEU A 60 -14.58 -4.40 -5.63
N PRO A 61 -14.52 -5.47 -6.46
CA PRO A 61 -15.59 -6.45 -6.59
C PRO A 61 -15.58 -7.52 -5.49
N PHE A 62 -15.06 -7.17 -4.32
CA PHE A 62 -15.00 -8.06 -3.16
C PHE A 62 -16.02 -7.66 -2.11
N PRO A 63 -16.60 -8.64 -1.36
CA PRO A 63 -17.44 -8.32 -0.22
C PRO A 63 -16.67 -7.63 0.90
N ASP A 64 -17.40 -7.01 1.82
CA ASP A 64 -16.84 -6.43 3.03
C ASP A 64 -16.13 -7.48 3.87
N ALA A 65 -15.04 -7.07 4.52
CA ALA A 65 -14.30 -7.91 5.48
C ALA A 65 -13.80 -9.25 4.88
N ARG A 66 -13.43 -9.26 3.59
CA ARG A 66 -13.01 -10.46 2.87
C ARG A 66 -11.56 -10.87 3.18
N PHE A 67 -10.68 -9.93 3.48
CA PHE A 67 -9.25 -10.19 3.58
C PHE A 67 -8.70 -9.88 4.98
N ASP A 68 -7.79 -10.71 5.47
CA ASP A 68 -7.06 -10.48 6.72
C ASP A 68 -5.90 -9.51 6.54
N ALA A 69 -5.36 -9.43 5.32
CA ALA A 69 -4.23 -8.57 5.00
C ALA A 69 -4.35 -7.96 3.59
N LEU A 70 -3.82 -6.74 3.43
CA LEU A 70 -3.70 -6.06 2.13
C LEU A 70 -2.26 -5.58 1.91
N LEU A 71 -1.78 -5.66 0.68
CA LEU A 71 -0.54 -5.04 0.23
C LEU A 71 -0.86 -4.06 -0.89
N CYS A 72 -0.62 -2.77 -0.65
CA CYS A 72 -0.84 -1.68 -1.59
C CYS A 72 0.45 -0.85 -1.69
N SER A 73 1.29 -1.21 -2.66
CA SER A 73 2.62 -0.64 -2.86
C SER A 73 2.67 0.08 -4.18
N HIS A 74 2.93 1.39 -4.15
CA HIS A 74 3.03 2.24 -5.35
C HIS A 74 1.79 2.16 -6.26
N VAL A 75 0.61 2.41 -5.67
CA VAL A 75 -0.67 2.40 -6.37
C VAL A 75 -1.44 3.71 -6.16
N LEU A 76 -1.51 4.21 -4.92
CA LEU A 76 -2.40 5.32 -4.58
C LEU A 76 -2.00 6.64 -5.24
N GLU A 77 -0.71 6.82 -5.56
CA GLU A 77 -0.19 7.99 -6.28
C GLU A 77 -0.70 8.11 -7.72
N HIS A 78 -1.20 7.00 -8.30
CA HIS A 78 -1.78 6.94 -9.63
C HIS A 78 -3.32 7.12 -9.64
N VAL A 79 -3.96 7.03 -8.46
CA VAL A 79 -5.42 7.01 -8.34
C VAL A 79 -5.98 8.39 -8.09
N ARG A 80 -6.83 8.93 -8.98
CA ARG A 80 -7.39 10.28 -8.81
C ARG A 80 -8.20 10.44 -7.52
N ASP A 81 -9.10 9.52 -7.19
CA ASP A 81 -9.85 9.51 -5.93
C ASP A 81 -9.22 8.54 -4.92
N ASP A 82 -8.06 8.93 -4.38
CA ASP A 82 -7.34 8.14 -3.38
C ASP A 82 -8.15 7.91 -2.11
N ARG A 83 -8.97 8.89 -1.70
CA ARG A 83 -9.82 8.75 -0.50
C ARG A 83 -10.89 7.69 -0.69
N ARG A 84 -11.43 7.56 -1.90
CA ARG A 84 -12.36 6.48 -2.22
C ARG A 84 -11.63 5.12 -2.24
N ALA A 85 -10.45 5.07 -2.84
CA ALA A 85 -9.62 3.87 -2.81
C ALA A 85 -9.29 3.44 -1.38
N MET A 86 -8.86 4.36 -0.51
CA MET A 86 -8.59 4.07 0.90
C MET A 86 -9.83 3.55 1.64
N ARG A 87 -11.02 4.09 1.37
CA ARG A 87 -12.28 3.55 1.94
C ARG A 87 -12.58 2.14 1.45
N GLU A 88 -12.34 1.83 0.18
CA GLU A 88 -12.47 0.48 -0.36
C GLU A 88 -11.47 -0.49 0.28
N LEU A 89 -10.21 -0.08 0.48
CA LEU A 89 -9.23 -0.86 1.25
C LEU A 89 -9.76 -1.17 2.66
N ALA A 90 -10.28 -0.16 3.37
CA ALA A 90 -10.85 -0.36 4.71
C ALA A 90 -12.08 -1.26 4.68
N ARG A 91 -12.93 -1.18 3.66
CA ARG A 91 -14.15 -1.98 3.52
C ARG A 91 -13.84 -3.46 3.35
N VAL A 92 -12.90 -3.79 2.44
CA VAL A 92 -12.59 -5.19 2.13
C VAL A 92 -11.69 -5.88 3.15
N LEU A 93 -11.01 -5.10 4.00
CA LEU A 93 -10.17 -5.62 5.10
C LEU A 93 -11.05 -6.08 6.26
N ALA A 94 -10.78 -7.24 6.85
CA ALA A 94 -11.49 -7.77 8.01
C ALA A 94 -11.25 -6.92 9.27
N PRO A 95 -12.19 -6.84 10.21
CA PRO A 95 -11.94 -6.24 11.53
C PRO A 95 -10.72 -6.89 12.21
N GLY A 96 -9.79 -6.07 12.70
CA GLY A 96 -8.50 -6.54 13.24
C GLY A 96 -7.45 -6.87 12.19
N GLY A 97 -7.82 -6.93 10.92
CA GLY A 97 -6.91 -7.09 9.78
C GLY A 97 -5.99 -5.88 9.59
N TRP A 98 -5.01 -6.02 8.72
CA TRP A 98 -4.01 -4.98 8.49
C TRP A 98 -3.69 -4.78 7.01
N ALA A 99 -3.28 -3.58 6.66
CA ALA A 99 -2.77 -3.23 5.35
C ALA A 99 -1.39 -2.60 5.44
N ILE A 100 -0.51 -2.92 4.50
CA ILE A 100 0.74 -2.18 4.26
C ILE A 100 0.49 -1.27 3.06
N VAL A 101 0.70 0.03 3.28
CA VAL A 101 0.64 1.05 2.22
C VAL A 101 2.02 1.66 2.07
N LEU A 102 2.52 1.67 0.84
CA LEU A 102 3.78 2.30 0.44
C LEU A 102 3.50 3.23 -0.73
N VAL A 103 4.02 4.45 -0.65
CA VAL A 103 3.95 5.46 -1.73
C VAL A 103 5.23 6.28 -1.72
N PRO A 104 5.62 6.91 -2.83
CA PRO A 104 6.61 7.99 -2.81
C PRO A 104 6.09 9.14 -1.95
N LEU A 105 6.94 9.61 -1.02
CA LEU A 105 6.56 10.64 -0.05
C LEU A 105 7.65 11.68 0.08
N ASP A 106 7.26 12.97 0.06
CA ASP A 106 8.14 14.10 0.33
C ASP A 106 7.98 14.58 1.78
N LYS A 107 8.92 14.19 2.66
CA LYS A 107 8.94 14.62 4.06
C LYS A 107 9.25 16.11 4.24
N GLY A 108 9.74 16.79 3.21
CA GLY A 108 9.97 18.24 3.23
C GLY A 108 8.70 19.07 3.12
N ARG A 109 7.57 18.43 2.79
CA ARG A 109 6.25 19.06 2.71
C ARG A 109 5.47 18.81 3.99
N SER A 110 4.52 19.71 4.28
CA SER A 110 3.53 19.50 5.34
C SER A 110 2.31 18.71 4.83
N GLU A 111 1.99 18.86 3.54
CA GLU A 111 0.78 18.31 2.90
C GLU A 111 1.10 17.71 1.54
N THR A 112 0.26 16.79 1.11
CA THR A 112 0.26 16.20 -0.22
C THR A 112 0.12 17.27 -1.28
N LEU A 113 1.01 17.26 -2.29
CA LEU A 113 0.88 18.08 -3.48
C LEU A 113 -0.03 17.36 -4.48
N GLU A 114 -1.16 17.96 -4.77
CA GLU A 114 -2.07 17.54 -5.85
C GLU A 114 -2.71 18.78 -6.47
N ASP A 115 -2.68 18.87 -7.80
CA ASP A 115 -3.22 19.99 -8.55
C ASP A 115 -3.73 19.47 -9.90
N ASP A 116 -5.03 19.57 -10.12
CA ASP A 116 -5.67 19.13 -11.37
C ASP A 116 -5.22 19.91 -12.59
N ALA A 117 -4.62 21.09 -12.41
CA ALA A 117 -4.03 21.87 -13.50
C ALA A 117 -2.71 21.26 -14.01
N ILE A 118 -2.06 20.37 -13.25
CA ILE A 118 -0.85 19.65 -13.67
C ILE A 118 -1.29 18.37 -14.38
N ASP A 119 -1.62 18.49 -15.68
CA ASP A 119 -2.19 17.40 -16.47
C ASP A 119 -1.23 16.82 -17.52
N SER A 120 -0.16 17.54 -17.89
CA SER A 120 0.84 17.04 -18.85
C SER A 120 1.82 16.07 -18.21
N PRO A 121 2.33 15.06 -18.96
CA PRO A 121 3.36 14.14 -18.49
C PRO A 121 4.61 14.83 -17.95
N GLU A 122 5.07 15.88 -18.62
CA GLU A 122 6.24 16.68 -18.23
C GLU A 122 5.98 17.45 -16.92
N GLY A 123 4.78 18.02 -16.78
CA GLY A 123 4.37 18.71 -15.56
C GLY A 123 4.29 17.77 -14.37
N ARG A 124 3.72 16.58 -14.56
CA ARG A 124 3.66 15.54 -13.52
C ARG A 124 5.04 15.01 -13.13
N LEU A 125 5.91 14.76 -14.11
CA LEU A 125 7.29 14.35 -13.83
C LEU A 125 8.02 15.38 -12.97
N ALA A 126 7.85 16.67 -13.26
CA ALA A 126 8.47 17.76 -12.51
C ALA A 126 7.87 17.93 -11.09
N ALA A 127 6.54 17.76 -10.95
CA ALA A 127 5.83 18.02 -9.70
C ALA A 127 5.76 16.77 -8.80
N TYR A 128 5.57 15.59 -9.38
CA TYR A 128 5.23 14.34 -8.69
C TYR A 128 6.26 13.23 -8.91
N TRP A 129 7.40 13.52 -9.55
CA TRP A 129 8.55 12.65 -9.80
C TRP A 129 8.33 11.56 -10.86
N GLN A 130 7.09 11.35 -11.32
CA GLN A 130 6.77 10.44 -12.43
C GLN A 130 5.65 11.01 -13.30
N ALA A 131 5.68 10.67 -14.59
CA ALA A 131 4.77 11.22 -15.60
C ALA A 131 3.31 10.75 -15.47
N ASP A 132 3.09 9.66 -14.78
CA ASP A 132 1.79 9.01 -14.54
C ASP A 132 1.26 9.18 -13.11
N HIS A 133 2.04 9.81 -12.22
CA HIS A 133 1.56 10.21 -10.91
C HIS A 133 0.56 11.37 -11.02
N VAL A 134 -0.44 11.38 -10.17
CA VAL A 134 -1.43 12.46 -10.05
C VAL A 134 -1.27 13.25 -8.76
N ARG A 135 -0.35 12.83 -7.90
CA ARG A 135 0.06 13.52 -6.66
C ARG A 135 1.44 13.08 -6.19
N LEU A 136 2.00 13.88 -5.30
CA LEU A 136 3.14 13.53 -4.45
C LEU A 136 2.71 13.66 -3.00
N TYR A 137 2.71 12.54 -2.29
CA TYR A 137 2.27 12.51 -0.90
C TYR A 137 3.20 13.27 0.03
N GLY A 138 2.61 13.95 1.02
CA GLY A 138 3.23 14.47 2.21
C GLY A 138 2.90 13.62 3.45
N PRO A 139 3.40 14.00 4.64
CA PRO A 139 3.10 13.30 5.90
C PRO A 139 1.61 13.21 6.27
N ASP A 140 0.76 14.07 5.68
CA ASP A 140 -0.70 14.03 5.80
C ASP A 140 -1.34 12.76 5.23
N LEU A 141 -0.59 11.91 4.52
CA LEU A 141 -1.03 10.57 4.12
C LEU A 141 -1.58 9.79 5.33
N ALA A 142 -0.91 9.88 6.49
CA ALA A 142 -1.39 9.21 7.70
C ALA A 142 -2.81 9.66 8.08
N ASP A 143 -3.11 10.95 7.96
CA ASP A 143 -4.42 11.50 8.28
C ASP A 143 -5.47 11.14 7.22
N ARG A 144 -5.07 11.06 5.94
CA ARG A 144 -5.93 10.57 4.86
C ARG A 144 -6.37 9.12 5.12
N LEU A 145 -5.42 8.25 5.50
CA LEU A 145 -5.69 6.85 5.85
C LEU A 145 -6.57 6.74 7.12
N ARG A 146 -6.29 7.54 8.16
CA ARG A 146 -7.17 7.61 9.36
C ARG A 146 -8.58 8.05 9.01
N GLY A 147 -8.72 9.04 8.13
CA GLY A 147 -10.01 9.50 7.61
C GLY A 147 -10.80 8.44 6.82
N ALA A 148 -10.14 7.40 6.33
CA ALA A 148 -10.77 6.23 5.71
C ALA A 148 -11.18 5.13 6.70
N GLY A 149 -10.88 5.30 8.01
CA GLY A 149 -11.26 4.38 9.08
C GLY A 149 -10.15 3.46 9.59
N PHE A 150 -8.90 3.72 9.25
CA PHE A 150 -7.75 2.97 9.76
C PHE A 150 -7.17 3.55 11.05
N GLU A 151 -6.66 2.70 11.91
CA GLU A 151 -5.61 3.03 12.87
C GLU A 151 -4.27 2.94 12.12
N VAL A 152 -3.48 4.03 12.12
CA VAL A 152 -2.27 4.13 11.30
C VAL A 152 -1.04 4.27 12.17
N THR A 153 -0.08 3.36 11.98
CA THR A 153 1.29 3.46 12.50
C THR A 153 2.23 3.77 11.34
N VAL A 154 2.95 4.88 11.43
CA VAL A 154 4.03 5.21 10.50
C VAL A 154 5.31 4.59 11.05
N ASP A 155 5.84 3.61 10.35
CA ASP A 155 7.00 2.82 10.79
C ASP A 155 8.24 3.19 9.97
N PRO A 156 9.24 3.86 10.59
CA PRO A 156 10.51 4.18 9.94
C PRO A 156 11.41 2.92 9.87
N PHE A 157 10.90 1.85 9.31
CA PHE A 157 11.51 0.52 9.31
C PHE A 157 12.95 0.53 8.83
N VAL A 158 13.25 1.31 7.77
CA VAL A 158 14.59 1.35 7.17
C VAL A 158 15.63 1.87 8.15
N THR A 159 15.27 2.78 9.04
CA THR A 159 16.20 3.37 10.04
C THR A 159 16.67 2.36 11.09
N ARG A 160 15.95 1.23 11.24
CA ARG A 160 16.29 0.14 12.18
C ARG A 160 17.17 -0.95 11.56
N LEU A 161 17.44 -0.85 10.26
CA LEU A 161 18.28 -1.80 9.54
C LEU A 161 19.75 -1.42 9.69
N ASP A 162 20.61 -2.43 9.61
CA ASP A 162 22.04 -2.17 9.53
C ASP A 162 22.41 -1.52 8.18
N PRO A 163 23.46 -0.68 8.13
CA PRO A 163 23.85 0.03 6.91
C PRO A 163 24.19 -0.89 5.73
N GLU A 164 24.69 -2.10 5.99
CA GLU A 164 24.99 -3.07 4.94
C GLU A 164 23.70 -3.58 4.28
N ALA A 165 22.64 -3.84 5.08
CA ALA A 165 21.34 -4.23 4.54
C ALA A 165 20.72 -3.09 3.73
N VAL A 166 20.80 -1.85 4.22
CA VAL A 166 20.30 -0.66 3.50
C VAL A 166 20.98 -0.55 2.14
N ALA A 167 22.30 -0.64 2.09
CA ALA A 167 23.09 -0.57 0.87
C ALA A 167 22.81 -1.77 -0.06
N ARG A 168 22.80 -2.99 0.48
CA ARG A 168 22.60 -4.24 -0.27
C ARG A 168 21.25 -4.28 -0.97
N TYR A 169 20.20 -3.77 -0.34
CA TYR A 169 18.84 -3.79 -0.87
C TYR A 169 18.44 -2.47 -1.53
N ALA A 170 19.39 -1.51 -1.66
CA ALA A 170 19.16 -0.18 -2.23
C ALA A 170 17.92 0.50 -1.63
N LEU A 171 17.82 0.50 -0.29
CA LEU A 171 16.70 1.10 0.43
C LEU A 171 16.97 2.59 0.65
N PHE A 172 15.89 3.37 0.63
CA PHE A 172 15.98 4.79 0.96
C PHE A 172 15.71 4.97 2.46
N PRO A 173 16.61 5.62 3.22
CA PRO A 173 16.46 5.79 4.67
C PRO A 173 15.19 6.54 5.08
N ASP A 174 14.68 7.38 4.19
CA ASP A 174 13.48 8.18 4.42
C ASP A 174 12.16 7.47 4.09
N ASP A 175 12.22 6.24 3.53
CA ASP A 175 11.02 5.48 3.25
C ASP A 175 10.39 4.96 4.55
N ASP A 176 9.14 5.32 4.77
CA ASP A 176 8.31 4.80 5.86
C ASP A 176 7.36 3.71 5.36
N VAL A 177 7.01 2.80 6.26
CA VAL A 177 5.93 1.84 6.04
C VAL A 177 4.69 2.32 6.78
N TYR A 178 3.59 2.53 6.06
CA TYR A 178 2.30 2.83 6.65
C TYR A 178 1.58 1.53 6.97
N LEU A 179 1.64 1.12 8.25
CA LEU A 179 0.90 -0.03 8.75
C LEU A 179 -0.48 0.44 9.21
N CYS A 180 -1.49 0.05 8.47
CA CYS A 180 -2.89 0.41 8.69
C CYS A 180 -3.61 -0.78 9.31
N ARG A 181 -4.33 -0.60 10.43
CA ARG A 181 -5.18 -1.63 11.04
C ARG A 181 -6.64 -1.23 10.93
N ARG A 182 -7.50 -2.19 10.59
CA ARG A 182 -8.93 -1.97 10.74
C ARG A 182 -9.31 -2.25 12.21
N PRO A 183 -9.95 -1.30 12.91
CA PRO A 183 -10.41 -1.52 14.28
C PRO A 183 -11.30 -2.76 14.40
N THR A 184 -11.23 -3.44 15.54
CA THR A 184 -12.07 -4.64 15.83
C THR A 184 -13.49 -4.28 16.27
N GLY A 185 -13.71 -3.02 16.70
CA GLY A 185 -15.02 -2.50 17.07
C GLY A 185 -15.64 -1.68 15.94
N ALA A 186 -16.95 -1.76 15.75
CA ALA A 186 -17.64 -0.79 14.91
C ALA A 186 -17.44 0.60 15.52
N PRO A 187 -17.21 1.65 14.70
CA PRO A 187 -17.43 3.00 15.20
C PRO A 187 -18.91 3.09 15.59
N GLY A 188 -19.15 3.38 16.85
CA GLY A 188 -20.49 3.60 17.39
C GLY A 188 -21.13 4.87 16.82
#